data_25eb6b9618e1c6b62598893d4fc17dfb
#
_entry.id   25eb6b9618e1c6b62598893d4fc17dfb
#
_cell.length_a   1.000
_cell.length_b   1.000
_cell.length_c   1.000
_cell.angle_alpha   90.00
_cell.angle_beta   90.00
_cell.angle_gamma   90.00
#
_symmetry.space_group_name_H-M   'P 1'
#
loop_
_entity.id
_entity.type
_entity.pdbx_description
1 polymer ?
#
loop_
_entity_poly.entity_id
_entity_poly.type
_entity_poly.pdbx_seq_one_letter_code
_entity_poly.pdbx_strand_id
1 'polypeptide(L)'
;MKKVFFLFSLILLGHLSAGPEETVKEFFQDFNNEDIFAINKNSDSPFIYIMGKNAVLEEKYSDAINFNGLKKDGWSYSKINTSKVLYNDDDTSMVQVNFSRLDKDNEIILTSDVTYLLVNKDGNWKLKGGFSPNLTTLGND
;
A
#
# COMPACT_ATOMS: atom_id res chain seq x y z
N MET A 1 -1.15 -61.56 0.99
CA MET A 1 -1.88 -60.26 0.92
C MET A 1 -0.94 -59.15 1.40
N LYS A 2 -0.43 -58.33 0.50
CA LYS A 2 0.44 -57.19 0.82
C LYS A 2 -0.46 -55.97 1.04
N LYS A 3 -0.50 -55.46 2.30
CA LYS A 3 -1.16 -54.19 2.60
C LYS A 3 -0.28 -53.03 2.18
N VAL A 4 -0.72 -52.28 1.18
CA VAL A 4 -0.08 -51.04 0.75
C VAL A 4 -0.64 -49.93 1.66
N PHE A 5 0.23 -49.36 2.51
CA PHE A 5 -0.07 -48.17 3.28
C PHE A 5 0.15 -46.96 2.41
N PHE A 6 -0.93 -46.27 2.00
CA PHE A 6 -0.85 -44.97 1.35
C PHE A 6 -0.63 -43.92 2.46
N LEU A 7 0.58 -43.39 2.53
CA LEU A 7 0.91 -42.25 3.39
C LEU A 7 0.41 -40.99 2.70
N PHE A 8 -0.74 -40.46 3.16
CA PHE A 8 -1.24 -39.17 2.73
C PHE A 8 -0.39 -38.08 3.39
N SER A 9 0.59 -37.57 2.66
CA SER A 9 1.36 -36.39 3.08
C SER A 9 0.48 -35.15 2.95
N LEU A 10 -0.06 -34.69 4.08
CA LEU A 10 -0.81 -33.44 4.17
C LEU A 10 0.20 -32.28 4.07
N ILE A 11 0.38 -31.74 2.85
CA ILE A 11 1.15 -30.53 2.65
C ILE A 11 0.33 -29.38 3.22
N LEU A 12 0.64 -28.96 4.45
CA LEU A 12 0.20 -27.65 4.98
C LEU A 12 0.89 -26.56 4.15
N LEU A 13 0.18 -26.06 3.14
CA LEU A 13 0.50 -24.79 2.50
C LEU A 13 0.23 -23.69 3.54
N GLY A 14 1.24 -23.38 4.36
CA GLY A 14 1.22 -22.20 5.20
C GLY A 14 1.10 -20.99 4.27
N HIS A 15 0.03 -20.24 4.39
CA HIS A 15 -0.09 -18.94 3.75
C HIS A 15 0.99 -18.07 4.38
N LEU A 16 2.12 -17.88 3.68
CA LEU A 16 3.08 -16.83 4.05
C LEU A 16 2.33 -15.50 3.91
N SER A 17 2.06 -14.85 5.03
CA SER A 17 1.56 -13.48 5.05
C SER A 17 2.57 -12.57 4.36
N ALA A 18 2.08 -11.65 3.52
CA ALA A 18 2.93 -10.65 2.88
C ALA A 18 3.67 -9.82 3.93
N GLY A 19 4.96 -9.57 3.71
CA GLY A 19 5.74 -8.67 4.56
C GLY A 19 5.37 -7.20 4.34
N PRO A 20 5.91 -6.27 5.15
CA PRO A 20 5.53 -4.86 5.08
C PRO A 20 5.82 -4.21 3.73
N GLU A 21 6.95 -4.52 3.11
CA GLU A 21 7.28 -4.00 1.77
C GLU A 21 6.33 -4.54 0.69
N GLU A 22 5.96 -5.82 0.76
CA GLU A 22 5.02 -6.41 -0.18
C GLU A 22 3.61 -5.84 0.01
N THR A 23 3.19 -5.61 1.25
CA THR A 23 1.92 -4.92 1.56
C THR A 23 1.84 -3.53 0.90
N VAL A 24 2.94 -2.78 0.89
CA VAL A 24 2.99 -1.49 0.20
C VAL A 24 2.91 -1.64 -1.32
N LYS A 25 3.56 -2.66 -1.90
CA LYS A 25 3.47 -2.94 -3.34
C LYS A 25 2.06 -3.34 -3.75
N GLU A 26 1.41 -4.19 -2.96
CA GLU A 26 0.00 -4.57 -3.16
C GLU A 26 -0.91 -3.33 -3.11
N PHE A 27 -0.69 -2.43 -2.14
CA PHE A 27 -1.43 -1.16 -2.07
C PHE A 27 -1.31 -0.34 -3.35
N PHE A 28 -0.12 -0.24 -3.97
CA PHE A 28 0.03 0.47 -5.25
C PHE A 28 -0.75 -0.20 -6.39
N GLN A 29 -0.87 -1.53 -6.38
CA GLN A 29 -1.71 -2.26 -7.34
C GLN A 29 -3.19 -1.98 -7.10
N ASP A 30 -3.65 -2.05 -5.84
CA ASP A 30 -5.03 -1.74 -5.45
C ASP A 30 -5.39 -0.28 -5.80
N PHE A 31 -4.47 0.65 -5.57
CA PHE A 31 -4.63 2.07 -5.92
C PHE A 31 -4.77 2.25 -7.44
N ASN A 32 -3.91 1.60 -8.23
CA ASN A 32 -3.98 1.66 -9.70
C ASN A 32 -5.27 1.04 -10.26
N ASN A 33 -5.83 0.06 -9.57
CA ASN A 33 -7.10 -0.57 -9.91
C ASN A 33 -8.32 0.19 -9.36
N GLU A 34 -8.10 1.28 -8.60
CA GLU A 34 -9.14 2.03 -7.87
C GLU A 34 -9.98 1.10 -6.95
N ASP A 35 -9.37 0.03 -6.43
CA ASP A 35 -10.03 -0.95 -5.58
C ASP A 35 -10.15 -0.43 -4.14
N ILE A 36 -11.21 0.33 -3.89
CA ILE A 36 -11.54 0.92 -2.59
C ILE A 36 -11.67 -0.15 -1.50
N PHE A 37 -12.22 -1.32 -1.83
CA PHE A 37 -12.38 -2.39 -0.85
C PHE A 37 -11.02 -2.95 -0.42
N ALA A 38 -10.13 -3.26 -1.38
CA ALA A 38 -8.79 -3.76 -1.10
C ALA A 38 -7.94 -2.72 -0.35
N ILE A 39 -7.98 -1.44 -0.76
CA ILE A 39 -7.29 -0.33 -0.08
C ILE A 39 -7.70 -0.29 1.41
N ASN A 40 -9.00 -0.31 1.71
CA ASN A 40 -9.47 -0.26 3.09
C ASN A 40 -9.19 -1.55 3.86
N LYS A 41 -9.27 -2.71 3.22
CA LYS A 41 -8.92 -4.00 3.81
C LYS A 41 -7.45 -4.06 4.24
N ASN A 42 -6.56 -3.47 3.45
CA ASN A 42 -5.10 -3.48 3.66
C ASN A 42 -4.60 -2.26 4.47
N SER A 43 -5.52 -1.43 4.96
CA SER A 43 -5.23 -0.29 5.84
C SER A 43 -5.83 -0.49 7.23
N ASP A 44 -5.24 0.16 8.23
CA ASP A 44 -5.77 0.21 9.60
C ASP A 44 -6.50 1.55 9.82
N SER A 45 -7.48 1.53 10.72
CA SER A 45 -8.28 2.71 11.08
C SER A 45 -7.86 3.25 12.48
N PRO A 46 -7.86 4.57 12.72
CA PRO A 46 -7.89 5.62 11.70
C PRO A 46 -6.57 5.68 10.91
N PHE A 47 -6.63 6.20 9.67
CA PHE A 47 -5.47 6.40 8.80
C PHE A 47 -5.03 7.86 8.82
N ILE A 48 -3.71 8.12 8.90
CA ILE A 48 -3.15 9.48 8.84
C ILE A 48 -2.26 9.64 7.62
N TYR A 49 -2.47 10.73 6.86
CA TYR A 49 -1.57 11.10 5.76
C TYR A 49 -1.04 12.51 5.96
N ILE A 50 0.28 12.64 6.00
CA ILE A 50 0.99 13.91 6.19
C ILE A 50 1.63 14.30 4.86
N MET A 51 1.24 15.46 4.33
CA MET A 51 1.71 16.02 3.07
C MET A 51 2.42 17.35 3.34
N GLY A 52 3.74 17.33 3.39
CA GLY A 52 4.52 18.49 3.82
C GLY A 52 4.11 18.94 5.23
N LYS A 53 3.49 20.13 5.35
CA LYS A 53 3.00 20.66 6.63
C LYS A 53 1.53 20.36 6.95
N ASN A 54 0.81 19.75 6.01
CA ASN A 54 -0.61 19.45 6.15
C ASN A 54 -0.80 17.99 6.56
N ALA A 55 -1.83 17.71 7.35
CA ALA A 55 -2.22 16.37 7.76
C ALA A 55 -3.70 16.14 7.55
N VAL A 56 -4.04 14.92 7.10
CA VAL A 56 -5.41 14.43 6.98
C VAL A 56 -5.53 13.19 7.86
N LEU A 57 -6.59 13.14 8.67
CA LEU A 57 -6.94 11.99 9.50
C LEU A 57 -8.32 11.51 9.10
N GLU A 58 -8.41 10.26 8.63
CA GLU A 58 -9.65 9.68 8.14
C GLU A 58 -9.90 8.32 8.81
N GLU A 59 -11.17 7.96 8.96
CA GLU A 59 -11.54 6.63 9.46
C GLU A 59 -11.13 5.53 8.50
N LYS A 60 -11.19 5.80 7.19
CA LYS A 60 -10.74 4.87 6.14
C LYS A 60 -9.76 5.57 5.22
N TYR A 61 -8.75 4.86 4.78
CA TYR A 61 -7.77 5.43 3.84
C TYR A 61 -8.42 5.93 2.54
N SER A 62 -9.43 5.21 2.04
CA SER A 62 -10.14 5.61 0.83
C SER A 62 -10.82 6.98 0.93
N ASP A 63 -11.18 7.42 2.15
CA ASP A 63 -11.86 8.70 2.35
C ASP A 63 -10.91 9.89 2.08
N ALA A 64 -9.60 9.66 2.18
CA ALA A 64 -8.57 10.62 1.81
C ALA A 64 -8.32 10.71 0.29
N ILE A 65 -8.84 9.76 -0.52
CA ILE A 65 -8.49 9.61 -1.94
C ILE A 65 -9.65 10.12 -2.82
N ASN A 66 -9.34 11.00 -3.75
CA ASN A 66 -10.27 11.42 -4.80
C ASN A 66 -9.74 11.01 -6.18
N PHE A 67 -10.07 9.79 -6.62
CA PHE A 67 -9.65 9.28 -7.93
C PHE A 67 -10.12 10.13 -9.10
N ASN A 68 -11.30 10.74 -9.01
CA ASN A 68 -11.80 11.64 -10.05
C ASN A 68 -10.94 12.91 -10.16
N GLY A 69 -10.49 13.46 -9.02
CA GLY A 69 -9.55 14.58 -8.97
C GLY A 69 -8.22 14.20 -9.60
N LEU A 70 -7.65 13.05 -9.18
CA LEU A 70 -6.39 12.56 -9.75
C LEU A 70 -6.47 12.39 -11.28
N LYS A 71 -7.55 11.79 -11.78
CA LYS A 71 -7.76 11.62 -13.24
C LYS A 71 -7.93 12.95 -13.98
N LYS A 72 -8.59 13.93 -13.34
CA LYS A 72 -8.70 15.28 -13.89
C LYS A 72 -7.33 15.96 -14.02
N ASP A 73 -6.42 15.67 -13.10
CA ASP A 73 -5.03 16.15 -13.11
C ASP A 73 -4.11 15.32 -14.02
N GLY A 74 -4.67 14.39 -14.80
CA GLY A 74 -3.97 13.58 -15.78
C GLY A 74 -3.46 12.23 -15.29
N TRP A 75 -3.67 11.87 -14.02
CA TRP A 75 -3.24 10.57 -13.51
C TRP A 75 -3.94 9.41 -14.19
N SER A 76 -3.17 8.42 -14.60
CA SER A 76 -3.65 7.13 -15.13
C SER A 76 -3.23 5.97 -14.23
N TYR A 77 -1.97 5.96 -13.79
CA TYR A 77 -1.45 4.97 -12.85
C TYR A 77 -0.19 5.48 -12.13
N SER A 78 0.20 4.77 -11.08
CA SER A 78 1.41 5.05 -10.29
C SER A 78 2.37 3.86 -10.39
N LYS A 79 3.66 4.15 -10.50
CA LYS A 79 4.74 3.17 -10.60
C LYS A 79 5.74 3.38 -9.47
N ILE A 80 6.04 2.32 -8.72
CA ILE A 80 7.15 2.33 -7.76
C ILE A 80 8.46 2.30 -8.55
N ASN A 81 9.32 3.28 -8.30
CA ASN A 81 10.67 3.34 -8.84
C ASN A 81 11.65 2.59 -7.93
N THR A 82 11.58 2.85 -6.61
CA THR A 82 12.37 2.17 -5.58
C THR A 82 11.56 2.01 -4.30
N SER A 83 11.86 0.97 -3.53
CA SER A 83 11.32 0.78 -2.18
C SER A 83 12.42 0.37 -1.21
N LYS A 84 12.29 0.74 0.05
CA LYS A 84 13.25 0.42 1.11
C LYS A 84 12.54 0.35 2.46
N VAL A 85 12.77 -0.74 3.19
CA VAL A 85 12.38 -0.83 4.60
C VAL A 85 13.38 -0.01 5.42
N LEU A 86 12.89 1.02 6.12
CA LEU A 86 13.69 1.88 6.99
C LEU A 86 13.76 1.36 8.42
N TYR A 87 12.68 0.73 8.87
CA TYR A 87 12.52 0.14 10.20
C TYR A 87 11.57 -1.04 10.13
N ASN A 88 11.82 -2.07 10.92
CA ASN A 88 10.92 -3.21 11.05
C ASN A 88 11.15 -3.93 12.38
N ASP A 89 10.07 -4.18 13.12
CA ASP A 89 10.01 -5.10 14.25
C ASP A 89 8.76 -6.01 14.13
N ASP A 90 8.36 -6.66 15.19
CA ASP A 90 7.23 -7.60 15.17
C ASP A 90 5.87 -6.89 15.00
N ASP A 91 5.75 -5.64 15.46
CA ASP A 91 4.50 -4.89 15.55
C ASP A 91 4.39 -3.75 14.54
N THR A 92 5.53 -3.13 14.15
CA THR A 92 5.55 -1.90 13.34
C THR A 92 6.62 -1.94 12.26
N SER A 93 6.37 -1.23 11.16
CA SER A 93 7.33 -1.07 10.08
C SER A 93 7.23 0.30 9.43
N MET A 94 8.35 0.76 8.84
CA MET A 94 8.42 1.95 8.01
C MET A 94 9.00 1.56 6.65
N VAL A 95 8.27 1.85 5.59
CA VAL A 95 8.68 1.57 4.21
C VAL A 95 8.70 2.86 3.42
N GLN A 96 9.88 3.24 2.93
CA GLN A 96 10.04 4.37 2.02
C GLN A 96 9.89 3.91 0.58
N VAL A 97 9.15 4.69 -0.20
CA VAL A 97 8.92 4.47 -1.63
C VAL A 97 9.21 5.75 -2.39
N ASN A 98 10.01 5.65 -3.45
CA ASN A 98 10.03 6.65 -4.51
C ASN A 98 9.10 6.14 -5.62
N PHE A 99 8.16 6.97 -6.07
CA PHE A 99 7.18 6.59 -7.08
C PHE A 99 6.96 7.69 -8.10
N SER A 100 6.49 7.32 -9.27
CA SER A 100 6.04 8.25 -10.31
C SER A 100 4.57 8.05 -10.59
N ARG A 101 3.85 9.14 -10.82
CA ARG A 101 2.52 9.16 -11.45
C ARG A 101 2.68 9.37 -12.93
N LEU A 102 1.95 8.61 -13.71
CA LEU A 102 1.99 8.65 -15.16
C LEU A 102 0.59 8.92 -15.72
N ASP A 103 0.57 9.58 -16.87
CA ASP A 103 -0.65 9.80 -17.64
C ASP A 103 -0.96 8.62 -18.58
N LYS A 104 -2.02 8.75 -19.39
CA LYS A 104 -2.45 7.74 -20.36
C LYS A 104 -1.43 7.46 -21.48
N ASP A 105 -0.51 8.38 -21.73
CA ASP A 105 0.54 8.30 -22.76
C ASP A 105 1.87 7.79 -22.18
N ASN A 106 1.87 7.36 -20.90
CA ASN A 106 3.03 6.93 -20.11
C ASN A 106 4.06 8.04 -19.84
N GLU A 107 3.64 9.30 -19.90
CA GLU A 107 4.48 10.43 -19.53
C GLU A 107 4.43 10.65 -18.00
N ILE A 108 5.57 10.92 -17.40
CA ILE A 108 5.65 11.19 -15.97
C ILE A 108 5.12 12.60 -15.68
N ILE A 109 4.04 12.67 -14.91
CA ILE A 109 3.44 13.94 -14.45
C ILE A 109 3.94 14.36 -13.07
N LEU A 110 4.41 13.40 -12.26
CA LEU A 110 4.92 13.63 -10.91
C LEU A 110 5.88 12.52 -10.51
N THR A 111 6.98 12.87 -9.83
CA THR A 111 7.80 11.92 -9.05
C THR A 111 7.89 12.43 -7.62
N SER A 112 7.67 11.57 -6.65
CA SER A 112 7.67 11.92 -5.23
C SER A 112 8.14 10.76 -4.36
N ASP A 113 8.45 11.10 -3.10
CA ASP A 113 8.73 10.14 -2.05
C ASP A 113 7.57 10.07 -1.07
N VAL A 114 7.31 8.88 -0.55
CA VAL A 114 6.40 8.65 0.56
C VAL A 114 7.00 7.62 1.50
N THR A 115 6.87 7.86 2.81
CA THR A 115 7.18 6.86 3.84
C THR A 115 5.88 6.37 4.44
N TYR A 116 5.58 5.09 4.24
CA TYR A 116 4.43 4.45 4.85
C TYR A 116 4.79 3.92 6.23
N LEU A 117 3.86 4.11 7.16
CA LEU A 117 3.87 3.51 8.49
C LEU A 117 2.91 2.32 8.47
N LEU A 118 3.39 1.15 8.90
CA LEU A 118 2.61 -0.07 8.93
C LEU A 118 2.54 -0.61 10.36
N VAL A 119 1.45 -1.30 10.64
CA VAL A 119 1.23 -2.05 11.88
C VAL A 119 0.89 -3.49 11.56
N ASN A 120 1.38 -4.41 12.39
CA ASN A 120 1.04 -5.83 12.30
C ASN A 120 -0.21 -6.12 13.14
N LYS A 121 -1.24 -6.60 12.48
CA LYS A 121 -2.51 -7.03 13.12
C LYS A 121 -2.67 -8.54 12.92
N ASP A 122 -2.32 -9.30 13.96
CA ASP A 122 -2.45 -10.76 13.97
C ASP A 122 -1.75 -11.44 12.76
N GLY A 123 -0.53 -11.01 12.45
CA GLY A 123 0.27 -11.53 11.34
C GLY A 123 -0.02 -10.89 9.98
N ASN A 124 -0.93 -9.90 9.92
CA ASN A 124 -1.25 -9.16 8.70
C ASN A 124 -0.76 -7.72 8.81
N TRP A 125 0.14 -7.32 7.94
CA TRP A 125 0.58 -5.95 7.85
C TRP A 125 -0.50 -5.05 7.25
N LYS A 126 -0.72 -3.89 7.88
CA LYS A 126 -1.71 -2.89 7.49
C LYS A 126 -1.06 -1.51 7.40
N LEU A 127 -1.41 -0.75 6.38
CA LEU A 127 -1.04 0.66 6.27
C LEU A 127 -1.75 1.46 7.35
N LYS A 128 -1.00 2.14 8.21
CA LYS A 128 -1.51 3.00 9.29
C LYS A 128 -1.40 4.48 8.97
N GLY A 129 -0.43 4.83 8.13
CA GLY A 129 -0.23 6.21 7.74
C GLY A 129 0.80 6.36 6.63
N GLY A 130 0.91 7.56 6.09
CA GLY A 130 1.91 7.95 5.12
C GLY A 130 2.44 9.35 5.38
N PHE A 131 3.71 9.56 5.09
CA PHE A 131 4.34 10.87 5.09
C PHE A 131 4.99 11.13 3.73
N SER A 132 4.60 12.22 3.07
CA SER A 132 5.26 12.75 1.89
C SER A 132 5.87 14.12 2.20
N PRO A 133 7.17 14.32 2.05
CA PRO A 133 7.83 15.60 2.35
C PRO A 133 7.37 16.72 1.40
N ASN A 134 7.01 16.36 0.20
CA ASN A 134 6.45 17.27 -0.79
C ASN A 134 4.92 17.19 -0.76
N LEU A 135 4.25 18.26 -1.18
CA LEU A 135 2.81 18.28 -1.31
C LEU A 135 2.39 17.34 -2.44
N THR A 136 2.13 16.08 -2.11
CA THR A 136 1.62 15.07 -3.04
C THR A 136 0.18 14.84 -2.72
N THR A 137 -0.72 15.44 -3.48
CA THR A 137 -2.15 15.36 -3.20
C THR A 137 -2.73 13.99 -3.56
N LEU A 138 -3.85 13.68 -2.95
CA LEU A 138 -4.65 12.48 -3.26
C LEU A 138 -5.90 12.86 -4.10
N GLY A 139 -5.78 13.96 -4.89
CA GLY A 139 -6.83 14.44 -5.78
C GLY A 139 -7.86 15.37 -5.13
N ASN A 140 -7.57 15.91 -3.95
CA ASN A 140 -8.46 16.76 -3.16
C ASN A 140 -8.04 18.25 -3.18
N ASP A 141 -7.50 18.73 -4.30
CA ASP A 141 -7.11 20.14 -4.46
C ASP A 141 -8.27 21.02 -4.92
#